data_d2e70d100ff9018f7e28515996811e20
#
_entry.id   d2e70d100ff9018f7e28515996811e20
#
_cell.length_a   1.000
_cell.length_b   1.000
_cell.length_c   1.000
_cell.angle_alpha   90.00
_cell.angle_beta   90.00
_cell.angle_gamma   90.00
#
_symmetry.space_group_name_H-M   'P 1'
#
loop_
_entity.id
_entity.type
_entity.pdbx_description
1 polymer ?
#
loop_
_entity_poly.entity_id
_entity_poly.type
_entity_poly.pdbx_seq_one_letter_code
_entity_poly.pdbx_strand_id
1 'polypeptide(L)'
;MEKIYGVIDATSGYANGKTKNPKYQDLHSSGHAETVHVRYDASKVNLSTLLKYYFKIIDPTSVNKQGNDRGSQYRTGIYYVNQNDKSVIQDEIKEQQKKYSQKIVVEVLPLKEYYLAEEYHQDYLKKNPNGYCHIDLSKADDIIVDEKKYPKLSERELKMKLNSKQYEVTQNGDTERAFQNDYWDFFDKGIYVDITTGEPLFSSTDKYASQCGWPSFVKPIVPEV
;
A
#
# COMPACT_ATOMS: atom_id res chain seq x y z
N MET A 1 1.34 9.39 3.46
CA MET A 1 2.23 8.42 4.12
C MET A 1 2.04 8.40 5.64
N GLU A 2 1.95 9.52 6.36
CA GLU A 2 1.78 9.57 7.83
C GLU A 2 0.61 8.76 8.39
N LYS A 3 -0.49 8.62 7.65
CA LYS A 3 -1.66 7.82 8.09
C LYS A 3 -1.39 6.31 8.13
N ILE A 4 -0.31 5.84 7.51
CA ILE A 4 -0.02 4.40 7.41
C ILE A 4 0.53 3.92 8.75
N TYR A 5 -0.07 2.86 9.30
CA TYR A 5 0.39 2.26 10.55
C TYR A 5 1.88 1.86 10.45
N GLY A 6 2.66 2.26 11.45
CA GLY A 6 4.10 2.03 11.47
C GLY A 6 4.95 3.14 10.88
N VAL A 7 4.37 4.12 10.17
CA VAL A 7 5.07 5.34 9.78
C VAL A 7 5.21 6.24 11.01
N ILE A 8 6.44 6.67 11.27
CA ILE A 8 6.79 7.54 12.40
C ILE A 8 6.70 9.01 11.99
N ASP A 9 7.13 9.30 10.75
CA ASP A 9 7.23 10.67 10.25
C ASP A 9 7.32 10.68 8.73
N ALA A 10 6.78 11.72 8.09
CA ALA A 10 6.86 11.93 6.65
C ALA A 10 7.00 13.43 6.34
N THR A 11 8.16 13.83 5.85
CA THR A 11 8.46 15.24 5.55
C THR A 11 8.60 15.49 4.06
N SER A 12 8.07 16.63 3.60
CA SER A 12 8.24 17.08 2.21
C SER A 12 9.62 17.73 2.02
N GLY A 13 10.24 17.46 0.89
CA GLY A 13 11.58 17.97 0.60
C GLY A 13 12.00 17.79 -0.86
N TYR A 14 13.27 18.00 -1.10
CA TYR A 14 13.89 18.00 -2.42
C TYR A 14 15.11 17.09 -2.41
N ALA A 15 15.16 16.14 -3.36
CA ALA A 15 16.21 15.13 -3.38
C ALA A 15 16.96 15.05 -4.71
N ASN A 16 18.20 14.58 -4.62
CA ASN A 16 19.03 14.15 -5.74
C ASN A 16 19.19 15.17 -6.87
N GLY A 17 19.31 16.45 -6.55
CA GLY A 17 19.59 17.50 -7.50
C GLY A 17 21.09 17.80 -7.68
N LYS A 18 21.38 18.99 -8.24
CA LYS A 18 22.74 19.43 -8.56
C LYS A 18 23.24 20.58 -7.70
N THR A 19 22.34 21.26 -6.98
CA THR A 19 22.65 22.45 -6.19
C THR A 19 22.44 22.18 -4.71
N LYS A 20 23.09 22.97 -3.85
CA LYS A 20 22.89 22.91 -2.40
C LYS A 20 21.74 23.85 -2.00
N ASN A 21 20.99 23.46 -0.96
CA ASN A 21 19.90 24.25 -0.37
C ASN A 21 18.93 24.85 -1.41
N PRO A 22 18.34 24.04 -2.31
CA PRO A 22 17.41 24.53 -3.29
C PRO A 22 16.16 25.09 -2.63
N LYS A 23 15.53 26.05 -3.28
CA LYS A 23 14.18 26.53 -2.94
C LYS A 23 13.21 26.00 -3.98
N TYR A 24 11.93 26.00 -3.65
CA TYR A 24 10.86 25.52 -4.54
C TYR A 24 10.95 26.13 -5.94
N GLN A 25 11.14 27.42 -6.04
CA GLN A 25 11.25 28.15 -7.31
C GLN A 25 12.45 27.74 -8.18
N ASP A 26 13.46 27.09 -7.60
CA ASP A 26 14.67 26.69 -8.30
C ASP A 26 14.60 25.26 -8.86
N LEU A 27 13.57 24.49 -8.50
CA LEU A 27 13.52 23.03 -8.76
C LEU A 27 13.58 22.68 -10.25
N HIS A 28 12.94 23.50 -11.10
CA HIS A 28 12.93 23.26 -12.53
C HIS A 28 14.33 23.28 -13.18
N SER A 29 15.30 23.99 -12.58
CA SER A 29 16.67 24.13 -13.07
C SER A 29 17.70 23.38 -12.24
N SER A 30 17.43 23.17 -10.96
CA SER A 30 18.35 22.51 -10.03
C SER A 30 18.39 21.01 -10.16
N GLY A 31 17.43 20.41 -10.86
CA GLY A 31 17.34 18.96 -11.08
C GLY A 31 16.95 18.15 -9.86
N HIS A 32 16.48 18.78 -8.78
CA HIS A 32 15.93 18.07 -7.63
C HIS A 32 14.54 17.50 -7.97
N ALA A 33 14.22 16.36 -7.36
CA ALA A 33 12.85 15.84 -7.34
C ALA A 33 12.13 16.34 -6.09
N GLU A 34 10.86 16.72 -6.22
CA GLU A 34 9.98 16.83 -5.06
C GLU A 34 9.80 15.44 -4.45
N THR A 35 10.07 15.31 -3.17
CA THR A 35 10.25 14.02 -2.51
C THR A 35 9.64 14.04 -1.12
N VAL A 36 9.04 12.94 -0.72
CA VAL A 36 8.63 12.72 0.67
C VAL A 36 9.64 11.78 1.32
N HIS A 37 10.30 12.25 2.36
CA HIS A 37 11.15 11.41 3.22
C HIS A 37 10.27 10.73 4.27
N VAL A 38 10.31 9.40 4.31
CA VAL A 38 9.49 8.60 5.21
C VAL A 38 10.38 7.85 6.19
N ARG A 39 10.14 8.06 7.49
CA ARG A 39 10.70 7.26 8.58
C ARG A 39 9.65 6.31 9.10
N TYR A 40 9.96 5.05 9.24
CA TYR A 40 9.01 4.03 9.67
C TYR A 40 9.65 3.01 10.62
N ASP A 41 8.81 2.35 11.40
CA ASP A 41 9.17 1.23 12.27
C ASP A 41 9.04 -0.08 11.48
N ALA A 42 10.17 -0.67 11.13
CA ALA A 42 10.22 -1.90 10.33
C ALA A 42 9.62 -3.13 11.04
N SER A 43 9.39 -3.06 12.36
CA SER A 43 8.67 -4.11 13.09
C SER A 43 7.15 -4.04 12.90
N LYS A 44 6.62 -2.89 12.45
CA LYS A 44 5.19 -2.62 12.27
C LYS A 44 4.78 -2.63 10.80
N VAL A 45 5.60 -2.03 9.95
CA VAL A 45 5.36 -1.97 8.49
C VAL A 45 6.67 -2.22 7.74
N ASN A 46 6.64 -3.03 6.70
CA ASN A 46 7.80 -3.27 5.86
C ASN A 46 7.86 -2.32 4.66
N LEU A 47 9.03 -2.24 4.00
CA LEU A 47 9.23 -1.39 2.84
C LEU A 47 8.30 -1.77 1.67
N SER A 48 8.08 -3.05 1.40
CA SER A 48 7.20 -3.50 0.31
C SER A 48 5.78 -2.96 0.48
N THR A 49 5.23 -2.99 1.70
CA THR A 49 3.92 -2.40 2.00
C THR A 49 3.89 -0.89 1.73
N LEU A 50 4.92 -0.15 2.15
CA LEU A 50 5.01 1.29 1.86
C LEU A 50 5.10 1.59 0.35
N LEU A 51 5.82 0.76 -0.39
CA LEU A 51 5.92 0.86 -1.85
C LEU A 51 4.58 0.58 -2.54
N LYS A 52 3.80 -0.40 -2.06
CA LYS A 52 2.44 -0.65 -2.56
C LYS A 52 1.56 0.60 -2.39
N TYR A 53 1.62 1.32 -1.25
CA TYR A 53 0.93 2.61 -1.08
C TYR A 53 1.47 3.69 -2.02
N TYR A 54 2.78 3.76 -2.22
CA TYR A 54 3.38 4.69 -3.18
C TYR A 54 2.84 4.48 -4.59
N PHE A 55 2.79 3.23 -5.08
CA PHE A 55 2.26 2.91 -6.41
C PHE A 55 0.75 3.15 -6.55
N LYS A 56 -0.01 3.20 -5.46
CA LYS A 56 -1.45 3.57 -5.51
C LYS A 56 -1.69 5.05 -5.78
N ILE A 57 -0.72 5.91 -5.51
CA ILE A 57 -0.88 7.38 -5.55
C ILE A 57 -0.12 8.06 -6.67
N ILE A 58 0.66 7.33 -7.45
CA ILE A 58 1.41 7.87 -8.59
C ILE A 58 0.93 7.28 -9.91
N ASP A 59 1.24 7.96 -11.02
CA ASP A 59 1.30 7.34 -12.34
C ASP A 59 2.74 6.89 -12.62
N PRO A 60 3.08 5.59 -12.47
CA PRO A 60 4.44 5.12 -12.57
C PRO A 60 4.95 5.06 -14.03
N THR A 61 4.08 5.29 -15.01
CA THR A 61 4.41 5.27 -16.44
C THR A 61 4.65 6.66 -17.02
N SER A 62 4.31 7.71 -16.25
CA SER A 62 4.46 9.09 -16.72
C SER A 62 5.90 9.61 -16.52
N VAL A 63 6.41 10.30 -17.54
CA VAL A 63 7.75 10.92 -17.53
C VAL A 63 7.62 12.38 -17.14
N ASN A 64 8.34 12.81 -16.09
CA ASN A 64 8.38 14.20 -15.63
C ASN A 64 7.01 14.84 -15.47
N LYS A 65 6.05 14.08 -14.96
CA LYS A 65 4.66 14.54 -14.79
C LYS A 65 3.97 13.72 -13.70
N GLN A 66 3.15 14.40 -12.89
CA GLN A 66 2.16 13.77 -12.00
C GLN A 66 0.87 14.59 -12.01
N GLY A 67 -0.24 13.97 -12.39
CA GLY A 67 -1.50 14.71 -12.58
C GLY A 67 -1.35 15.87 -13.57
N ASN A 68 -1.61 17.09 -13.12
CA ASN A 68 -1.45 18.31 -13.89
C ASN A 68 -0.05 18.93 -13.79
N ASP A 69 0.77 18.49 -12.85
CA ASP A 69 2.09 19.02 -12.57
C ASP A 69 3.11 18.49 -13.60
N ARG A 70 3.84 19.38 -14.25
CA ARG A 70 4.80 19.07 -15.33
C ARG A 70 6.18 19.64 -15.02
N GLY A 71 7.21 18.86 -15.25
CA GLY A 71 8.61 19.24 -15.04
C GLY A 71 9.41 18.09 -14.42
N SER A 72 10.73 18.14 -14.56
CA SER A 72 11.64 17.12 -14.03
C SER A 72 11.57 16.96 -12.51
N GLN A 73 11.11 17.97 -11.79
CA GLN A 73 10.88 17.92 -10.34
C GLN A 73 9.73 16.99 -9.96
N TYR A 74 8.79 16.71 -10.88
CA TYR A 74 7.64 15.81 -10.69
C TYR A 74 7.87 14.41 -11.26
N ARG A 75 9.13 14.05 -11.55
CA ARG A 75 9.45 12.68 -11.95
C ARG A 75 9.21 11.71 -10.82
N THR A 76 8.77 10.52 -11.14
CA THR A 76 8.61 9.45 -10.15
C THR A 76 9.95 8.83 -9.81
N GLY A 77 10.21 8.63 -8.52
CA GLY A 77 11.46 8.04 -8.08
C GLY A 77 11.37 7.47 -6.67
N ILE A 78 12.24 6.49 -6.39
CA ILE A 78 12.45 5.91 -5.07
C ILE A 78 13.93 6.05 -4.76
N TYR A 79 14.23 6.84 -3.73
CA TYR A 79 15.60 7.14 -3.30
C TYR A 79 15.90 6.40 -2.01
N TYR A 80 16.67 5.31 -2.10
CA TYR A 80 16.96 4.45 -0.95
C TYR A 80 18.19 4.93 -0.17
N VAL A 81 18.13 4.78 1.14
CA VAL A 81 19.26 5.07 2.07
C VAL A 81 20.08 3.81 2.30
N ASN A 82 19.44 2.66 2.47
CA ASN A 82 20.10 1.38 2.67
C ASN A 82 20.20 0.62 1.34
N GLN A 83 21.43 0.19 0.98
CA GLN A 83 21.67 -0.56 -0.25
C GLN A 83 20.86 -1.87 -0.35
N ASN A 84 20.54 -2.49 0.79
CA ASN A 84 19.74 -3.71 0.84
C ASN A 84 18.29 -3.47 0.38
N ASP A 85 17.78 -2.24 0.47
CA ASP A 85 16.43 -1.89 0.06
C ASP A 85 16.26 -1.94 -1.47
N LYS A 86 17.37 -1.82 -2.22
CA LYS A 86 17.34 -1.79 -3.69
C LYS A 86 16.71 -3.03 -4.28
N SER A 87 16.99 -4.21 -3.74
CA SER A 87 16.40 -5.47 -4.23
C SER A 87 14.89 -5.52 -3.97
N VAL A 88 14.45 -5.11 -2.78
CA VAL A 88 13.02 -5.04 -2.41
C VAL A 88 12.27 -4.08 -3.35
N ILE A 89 12.86 -2.91 -3.64
CA ILE A 89 12.28 -1.92 -4.54
C ILE A 89 12.15 -2.48 -5.97
N GLN A 90 13.20 -3.15 -6.46
CA GLN A 90 13.20 -3.73 -7.81
C GLN A 90 12.19 -4.86 -7.95
N ASP A 91 12.02 -5.68 -6.92
CA ASP A 91 11.04 -6.77 -6.92
C ASP A 91 9.61 -6.21 -6.89
N GLU A 92 9.35 -5.17 -6.10
CA GLU A 92 8.04 -4.51 -6.10
C GLU A 92 7.74 -3.88 -7.48
N ILE A 93 8.71 -3.22 -8.13
CA ILE A 93 8.52 -2.67 -9.48
C ILE A 93 8.19 -3.78 -10.48
N LYS A 94 8.82 -4.95 -10.41
CA LYS A 94 8.49 -6.10 -11.28
C LYS A 94 7.04 -6.57 -11.07
N GLU A 95 6.59 -6.65 -9.82
CA GLU A 95 5.20 -7.01 -9.50
C GLU A 95 4.22 -5.96 -10.03
N GLN A 96 4.49 -4.68 -9.78
CA GLN A 96 3.67 -3.60 -10.28
C GLN A 96 3.65 -3.54 -11.82
N GLN A 97 4.76 -3.84 -12.50
CA GLN A 97 4.82 -3.85 -13.97
C GLN A 97 3.78 -4.79 -14.60
N LYS A 98 3.38 -5.86 -13.91
CA LYS A 98 2.35 -6.78 -14.41
C LYS A 98 0.97 -6.13 -14.58
N LYS A 99 0.72 -5.03 -13.87
CA LYS A 99 -0.55 -4.27 -13.89
C LYS A 99 -0.61 -3.21 -15.01
N TYR A 100 0.52 -2.92 -15.66
CA TYR A 100 0.64 -1.86 -16.65
C TYR A 100 1.11 -2.40 -18.00
N SER A 101 0.45 -2.01 -19.08
CA SER A 101 0.89 -2.30 -20.46
C SER A 101 2.10 -1.46 -20.86
N GLN A 102 2.21 -0.25 -20.32
CA GLN A 102 3.34 0.65 -20.53
C GLN A 102 4.46 0.36 -19.53
N LYS A 103 5.69 0.63 -19.94
CA LYS A 103 6.86 0.45 -19.06
C LYS A 103 6.80 1.41 -17.88
N ILE A 104 7.00 0.89 -16.68
CA ILE A 104 7.23 1.71 -15.48
C ILE A 104 8.55 2.45 -15.62
N VAL A 105 8.51 3.77 -15.40
CA VAL A 105 9.65 4.68 -15.56
C VAL A 105 10.16 5.26 -14.23
N VAL A 106 9.72 4.70 -13.12
CA VAL A 106 10.16 5.10 -11.78
C VAL A 106 11.68 4.90 -11.66
N GLU A 107 12.42 5.97 -11.37
CA GLU A 107 13.85 5.87 -11.15
C GLU A 107 14.17 5.28 -9.76
N VAL A 108 15.21 4.44 -9.68
CA VAL A 108 15.65 3.81 -8.43
C VAL A 108 17.10 4.15 -8.21
N LEU A 109 17.37 5.07 -7.31
CA LEU A 109 18.69 5.61 -7.06
C LEU A 109 19.00 5.67 -5.55
N PRO A 110 20.28 5.63 -5.15
CA PRO A 110 20.65 5.96 -3.79
C PRO A 110 20.27 7.41 -3.48
N LEU A 111 19.81 7.66 -2.27
CA LEU A 111 19.64 9.02 -1.77
C LEU A 111 21.02 9.64 -1.57
N LYS A 112 21.34 10.66 -2.35
CA LYS A 112 22.60 11.42 -2.23
C LYS A 112 22.45 12.59 -1.28
N GLU A 113 21.38 13.35 -1.47
CA GLU A 113 21.09 14.57 -0.71
C GLU A 113 19.57 14.73 -0.56
N TYR A 114 19.15 15.21 0.59
CA TYR A 114 17.76 15.58 0.88
C TYR A 114 17.77 16.92 1.60
N TYR A 115 16.98 17.84 1.09
CA TYR A 115 16.75 19.14 1.70
C TYR A 115 15.28 19.26 2.09
N LEU A 116 15.02 19.63 3.33
CA LEU A 116 13.66 19.87 3.80
C LEU A 116 13.05 21.03 3.01
N ALA A 117 11.85 20.86 2.51
CA ALA A 117 11.10 21.92 1.87
C ALA A 117 10.66 22.98 2.89
N GLU A 118 10.30 24.13 2.37
CA GLU A 118 9.86 25.27 3.18
C GLU A 118 8.64 24.89 4.06
N GLU A 119 8.48 25.57 5.18
CA GLU A 119 7.46 25.27 6.20
C GLU A 119 6.02 25.26 5.64
N TYR A 120 5.72 26.06 4.62
CA TYR A 120 4.40 26.06 3.99
C TYR A 120 4.09 24.83 3.16
N HIS A 121 5.11 24.03 2.78
CA HIS A 121 4.95 22.71 2.13
C HIS A 121 4.76 21.57 3.14
N GLN A 122 5.18 21.75 4.39
CA GLN A 122 4.96 20.74 5.40
C GLN A 122 3.49 20.71 5.78
N ASP A 123 2.90 19.51 5.84
CA ASP A 123 1.49 19.32 6.19
C ASP A 123 0.52 20.18 5.35
N TYR A 124 0.84 20.39 4.06
CA TYR A 124 0.13 21.33 3.20
C TYR A 124 -1.39 21.17 3.23
N LEU A 125 -1.89 19.94 3.11
CA LEU A 125 -3.34 19.69 3.12
C LEU A 125 -3.98 19.78 4.51
N LYS A 126 -3.22 19.60 5.60
CA LYS A 126 -3.71 19.88 6.95
C LYS A 126 -3.90 21.37 7.15
N LYS A 127 -2.95 22.18 6.64
CA LYS A 127 -2.99 23.65 6.68
C LYS A 127 -3.98 24.24 5.68
N ASN A 128 -4.20 23.57 4.54
CA ASN A 128 -5.06 24.00 3.43
C ASN A 128 -6.01 22.87 3.01
N PRO A 129 -7.10 22.62 3.75
CA PRO A 129 -8.01 21.47 3.47
C PRO A 129 -8.63 21.48 2.07
N ASN A 130 -8.78 22.65 1.44
CA ASN A 130 -9.28 22.82 0.08
C ASN A 130 -8.15 23.07 -0.95
N GLY A 131 -6.89 22.91 -0.55
CA GLY A 131 -5.73 23.10 -1.40
C GLY A 131 -5.68 22.02 -2.50
N TYR A 132 -5.10 22.39 -3.65
CA TYR A 132 -4.87 21.43 -4.74
C TYR A 132 -3.82 20.39 -4.32
N CYS A 133 -4.16 19.12 -4.49
CA CYS A 133 -3.22 18.01 -4.45
C CYS A 133 -3.66 16.99 -5.50
N HIS A 134 -2.73 16.51 -6.31
CA HIS A 134 -3.01 15.46 -7.29
C HIS A 134 -3.15 14.07 -6.65
N ILE A 135 -2.82 13.93 -5.37
CA ILE A 135 -2.87 12.67 -4.64
C ILE A 135 -4.24 12.48 -4.00
N ASP A 136 -4.88 11.35 -4.26
CA ASP A 136 -6.07 10.92 -3.54
C ASP A 136 -5.68 10.37 -2.16
N LEU A 137 -5.93 11.16 -1.11
CA LEU A 137 -5.59 10.79 0.27
C LEU A 137 -6.41 9.61 0.81
N SER A 138 -7.57 9.30 0.22
CA SER A 138 -8.39 8.15 0.62
C SER A 138 -7.66 6.82 0.38
N LYS A 139 -6.69 6.79 -0.54
CA LYS A 139 -5.84 5.62 -0.80
C LYS A 139 -4.98 5.19 0.39
N ALA A 140 -4.76 6.09 1.35
CA ALA A 140 -4.08 5.73 2.60
C ALA A 140 -4.99 4.97 3.58
N ASP A 141 -6.29 5.02 3.38
CA ASP A 141 -7.28 4.30 4.20
C ASP A 141 -7.51 2.86 3.67
N ASP A 142 -7.02 2.55 2.46
CA ASP A 142 -7.02 1.19 1.92
C ASP A 142 -6.09 0.30 2.76
N ILE A 143 -6.58 -0.83 3.22
CA ILE A 143 -5.74 -1.81 3.91
C ILE A 143 -4.91 -2.57 2.86
N ILE A 144 -3.59 -2.61 3.05
CA ILE A 144 -2.71 -3.44 2.24
C ILE A 144 -2.26 -4.63 3.09
N VAL A 145 -2.63 -5.82 2.64
CA VAL A 145 -2.22 -7.09 3.24
C VAL A 145 -0.86 -7.49 2.67
N ASP A 146 0.05 -7.89 3.54
CA ASP A 146 1.33 -8.47 3.13
C ASP A 146 1.16 -9.98 2.97
N GLU A 147 0.87 -10.42 1.76
CA GLU A 147 0.64 -11.83 1.42
C GLU A 147 1.78 -12.77 1.86
N LYS A 148 3.01 -12.26 1.96
CA LYS A 148 4.16 -13.04 2.44
C LYS A 148 4.03 -13.46 3.90
N LYS A 149 3.18 -12.79 4.69
CA LYS A 149 2.88 -13.17 6.06
C LYS A 149 1.88 -14.33 6.15
N TYR A 150 1.20 -14.63 5.05
CA TYR A 150 0.13 -15.61 4.96
C TYR A 150 0.43 -16.67 3.89
N PRO A 151 1.54 -17.44 4.01
CA PRO A 151 1.91 -18.41 3.00
C PRO A 151 0.88 -19.52 2.90
N LYS A 152 0.64 -19.99 1.68
CA LYS A 152 -0.20 -21.18 1.45
C LYS A 152 0.42 -22.39 2.14
N LEU A 153 -0.39 -23.08 2.93
CA LEU A 153 0.01 -24.30 3.62
C LEU A 153 0.07 -25.47 2.64
N SER A 154 0.95 -26.41 2.90
CA SER A 154 0.97 -27.69 2.19
C SER A 154 -0.28 -28.53 2.52
N GLU A 155 -0.65 -29.47 1.65
CA GLU A 155 -1.79 -30.38 1.86
C GLU A 155 -1.70 -31.11 3.22
N ARG A 156 -0.50 -31.52 3.62
CA ARG A 156 -0.27 -32.17 4.91
C ARG A 156 -0.59 -31.24 6.08
N GLU A 157 -0.15 -30.00 6.04
CA GLU A 157 -0.41 -29.01 7.07
C GLU A 157 -1.90 -28.68 7.15
N LEU A 158 -2.57 -28.54 6.00
CA LEU A 158 -4.01 -28.32 5.93
C LEU A 158 -4.80 -29.47 6.57
N LYS A 159 -4.45 -30.74 6.28
CA LYS A 159 -5.08 -31.91 6.89
C LYS A 159 -4.85 -32.02 8.40
N MET A 160 -3.76 -31.45 8.92
CA MET A 160 -3.49 -31.38 10.36
C MET A 160 -4.23 -30.24 11.05
N LYS A 161 -4.47 -29.14 10.33
CA LYS A 161 -5.05 -27.90 10.88
C LYS A 161 -6.58 -27.89 10.82
N LEU A 162 -7.16 -28.41 9.74
CA LEU A 162 -8.58 -28.31 9.44
C LEU A 162 -9.33 -29.57 9.86
N ASN A 163 -10.58 -29.41 10.32
CA ASN A 163 -11.49 -30.55 10.40
C ASN A 163 -11.99 -30.98 9.01
N SER A 164 -12.66 -32.15 8.93
CA SER A 164 -13.10 -32.69 7.62
C SER A 164 -13.99 -31.71 6.84
N LYS A 165 -14.93 -31.03 7.50
CA LYS A 165 -15.85 -30.10 6.83
C LYS A 165 -15.10 -28.86 6.33
N GLN A 166 -14.21 -28.29 7.14
CA GLN A 166 -13.37 -27.15 6.76
C GLN A 166 -12.47 -27.52 5.57
N TYR A 167 -11.91 -28.73 5.58
CA TYR A 167 -11.08 -29.20 4.47
C TYR A 167 -11.90 -29.34 3.16
N GLU A 168 -13.09 -29.97 3.22
CA GLU A 168 -13.96 -30.10 2.05
C GLU A 168 -14.38 -28.74 1.48
N VAL A 169 -14.77 -27.80 2.34
CA VAL A 169 -15.15 -26.44 1.90
C VAL A 169 -13.99 -25.69 1.27
N THR A 170 -12.80 -25.72 1.90
CA THR A 170 -11.67 -24.88 1.45
C THR A 170 -10.86 -25.49 0.33
N GLN A 171 -10.83 -26.82 0.19
CA GLN A 171 -9.98 -27.51 -0.79
C GLN A 171 -10.77 -28.22 -1.90
N ASN A 172 -11.99 -28.67 -1.64
CA ASN A 172 -12.77 -29.46 -2.57
C ASN A 172 -14.03 -28.78 -3.10
N GLY A 173 -14.22 -27.48 -2.80
CA GLY A 173 -15.34 -26.68 -3.31
C GLY A 173 -16.70 -27.04 -2.72
N ASP A 174 -16.72 -27.68 -1.55
CA ASP A 174 -17.96 -27.95 -0.80
C ASP A 174 -18.47 -26.63 -0.14
N THR A 175 -19.64 -26.66 0.47
CA THR A 175 -20.22 -25.53 1.16
C THR A 175 -20.82 -25.93 2.51
N GLU A 176 -20.91 -24.99 3.42
CA GLU A 176 -21.66 -25.14 4.67
C GLU A 176 -23.16 -25.03 4.39
N ARG A 177 -23.97 -25.57 5.29
CA ARG A 177 -25.43 -25.42 5.20
C ARG A 177 -25.86 -24.01 5.57
N ALA A 178 -26.81 -23.46 4.81
CA ALA A 178 -27.42 -22.17 5.11
C ALA A 178 -28.01 -22.19 6.53
N PHE A 179 -27.80 -21.13 7.28
CA PHE A 179 -28.27 -20.93 8.67
C PHE A 179 -27.72 -21.94 9.69
N GLN A 180 -26.70 -22.74 9.31
CA GLN A 180 -26.04 -23.75 10.15
C GLN A 180 -24.52 -23.65 10.11
N ASN A 181 -23.98 -22.46 9.89
CA ASN A 181 -22.55 -22.13 9.96
C ASN A 181 -22.30 -21.07 11.02
N ASP A 182 -21.03 -20.95 11.44
CA ASP A 182 -20.67 -20.18 12.64
C ASP A 182 -20.86 -18.67 12.52
N TYR A 183 -20.90 -18.13 11.31
CA TYR A 183 -20.80 -16.69 11.09
C TYR A 183 -21.99 -16.05 10.38
N TRP A 184 -23.05 -16.79 10.05
CA TRP A 184 -24.18 -16.24 9.32
C TRP A 184 -24.94 -15.13 10.11
N ASP A 185 -25.06 -15.29 11.45
CA ASP A 185 -25.72 -14.35 12.36
C ASP A 185 -24.78 -13.70 13.42
N PHE A 186 -23.46 -13.91 13.28
CA PHE A 186 -22.44 -13.37 14.18
C PHE A 186 -22.04 -11.96 13.74
N PHE A 187 -22.28 -10.93 14.58
CA PHE A 187 -22.04 -9.51 14.28
C PHE A 187 -21.08 -8.82 15.27
N ASP A 188 -20.34 -9.54 16.07
CA ASP A 188 -19.34 -8.96 16.96
C ASP A 188 -18.20 -8.30 16.15
N LYS A 189 -17.58 -7.28 16.77
CA LYS A 189 -16.48 -6.56 16.15
C LYS A 189 -15.26 -7.44 15.95
N GLY A 190 -14.72 -7.47 14.74
CA GLY A 190 -13.54 -8.27 14.42
C GLY A 190 -13.18 -8.25 12.94
N ILE A 191 -12.15 -9.02 12.63
CA ILE A 191 -11.69 -9.30 11.28
C ILE A 191 -11.95 -10.77 10.98
N TYR A 192 -12.62 -11.03 9.87
CA TYR A 192 -12.79 -12.38 9.33
C TYR A 192 -11.54 -12.73 8.55
N VAL A 193 -10.95 -13.86 8.85
CA VAL A 193 -9.68 -14.32 8.28
C VAL A 193 -9.86 -15.64 7.56
N ASP A 194 -9.02 -15.89 6.57
CA ASP A 194 -8.93 -17.20 5.93
C ASP A 194 -8.49 -18.25 6.95
N ILE A 195 -9.27 -19.32 7.06
CA ILE A 195 -9.02 -20.37 8.06
C ILE A 195 -7.73 -21.16 7.77
N THR A 196 -7.29 -21.18 6.51
CA THR A 196 -6.09 -21.90 6.09
C THR A 196 -4.81 -21.10 6.40
N THR A 197 -4.77 -19.83 6.05
CA THR A 197 -3.58 -18.97 6.13
C THR A 197 -3.63 -17.97 7.30
N GLY A 198 -4.83 -17.59 7.75
CA GLY A 198 -5.03 -16.48 8.69
C GLY A 198 -5.06 -15.12 8.02
N GLU A 199 -5.07 -15.06 6.68
CA GLU A 199 -5.13 -13.82 5.93
C GLU A 199 -6.41 -13.04 6.22
N PRO A 200 -6.35 -11.70 6.48
CA PRO A 200 -7.53 -10.88 6.64
C PRO A 200 -8.35 -10.77 5.36
N LEU A 201 -9.61 -11.20 5.40
CA LEU A 201 -10.51 -11.21 4.25
C LEU A 201 -11.56 -10.10 4.32
N PHE A 202 -12.26 -9.98 5.46
CA PHE A 202 -13.37 -9.03 5.63
C PHE A 202 -13.37 -8.38 7.02
N SER A 203 -13.89 -7.14 7.08
CA SER A 203 -14.14 -6.45 8.34
C SER A 203 -15.60 -6.63 8.79
N SER A 204 -15.83 -6.78 10.09
CA SER A 204 -17.19 -6.79 10.66
C SER A 204 -17.96 -5.49 10.39
N THR A 205 -17.28 -4.39 10.12
CA THR A 205 -17.91 -3.11 9.75
C THR A 205 -18.57 -3.14 8.37
N ASP A 206 -18.13 -4.05 7.52
CA ASP A 206 -18.65 -4.24 6.17
C ASP A 206 -19.68 -5.38 6.08
N LYS A 207 -19.94 -6.08 7.21
CA LYS A 207 -20.92 -7.16 7.26
C LYS A 207 -22.34 -6.65 7.33
N TYR A 208 -23.27 -7.32 6.63
CA TYR A 208 -24.70 -7.03 6.67
C TYR A 208 -25.55 -8.29 6.73
N ALA A 209 -26.78 -8.15 7.22
CA ALA A 209 -27.75 -9.24 7.30
C ALA A 209 -28.45 -9.44 5.94
N SER A 210 -27.95 -10.39 5.16
CA SER A 210 -28.49 -10.71 3.82
C SER A 210 -29.67 -11.68 3.84
N GLN A 211 -29.92 -12.35 4.97
CA GLN A 211 -30.92 -13.43 5.14
C GLN A 211 -30.69 -14.64 4.21
N CYS A 212 -29.52 -14.80 3.61
CA CYS A 212 -29.21 -15.93 2.74
C CYS A 212 -28.70 -17.17 3.51
N GLY A 213 -28.41 -16.99 4.81
CA GLY A 213 -27.91 -18.07 5.67
C GLY A 213 -26.39 -18.25 5.64
N TRP A 214 -25.66 -17.31 5.03
CA TRP A 214 -24.20 -17.23 5.05
C TRP A 214 -23.75 -15.81 5.40
N PRO A 215 -22.51 -15.62 5.91
CA PRO A 215 -21.95 -14.31 6.18
C PRO A 215 -21.84 -13.51 4.86
N SER A 216 -22.32 -12.27 4.87
CA SER A 216 -22.35 -11.40 3.70
C SER A 216 -21.68 -10.07 4.01
N PHE A 217 -20.87 -9.60 3.07
CA PHE A 217 -20.05 -8.37 3.23
C PHE A 217 -20.21 -7.46 2.01
N VAL A 218 -20.14 -6.15 2.24
CA VAL A 218 -20.23 -5.15 1.18
C VAL A 218 -19.00 -5.16 0.30
N LYS A 219 -17.81 -5.38 0.92
CA LYS A 219 -16.52 -5.40 0.22
C LYS A 219 -15.51 -6.24 1.01
N PRO A 220 -14.50 -6.81 0.34
CA PRO A 220 -13.35 -7.40 1.02
C PRO A 220 -12.40 -6.31 1.55
N ILE A 221 -11.46 -6.71 2.41
CA ILE A 221 -10.36 -5.84 2.90
C ILE A 221 -9.41 -5.51 1.74
N VAL A 222 -9.11 -6.50 0.90
CA VAL A 222 -8.26 -6.34 -0.29
C VAL A 222 -9.09 -6.67 -1.53
N PRO A 223 -9.12 -5.81 -2.56
CA PRO A 223 -9.96 -6.02 -3.75
C PRO A 223 -9.64 -7.29 -4.56
N GLU A 224 -8.44 -7.82 -4.40
CA GLU A 224 -7.95 -9.00 -5.12
C GLU A 224 -8.29 -10.34 -4.42
N VAL A 225 -9.04 -10.33 -3.33
CA VAL A 225 -9.46 -11.53 -2.59
C VAL A 225 -10.77 -12.08 -3.13
#